data_b37e6f5a58cfdd19488ffe178e73972c
#
_entry.id   b37e6f5a58cfdd19488ffe178e73972c
#
_cell.length_a   1.000
_cell.length_b   1.000
_cell.length_c   1.000
_cell.angle_alpha   90.00
_cell.angle_beta   90.00
_cell.angle_gamma   90.00
#
_symmetry.space_group_name_H-M   'P 1'
#
loop_
_entity.id
_entity.type
_entity.pdbx_description
1 polymer ?
#
loop_
_entity_poly.entity_id
_entity_poly.type
_entity_poly.pdbx_seq_one_letter_code
_entity_poly.pdbx_strand_id
1 'polypeptide(L)'
;MLRRIVFGFVVGALSATTAFAQAAPAAAAQAAPTARTFASDGGMVLNFIKPDKTADFEAVVAKLKDALQNSPNATRKEQAASWRVFKSSDPGPAGAVLYVYIVDPVVKGADYGVAKILGEGFPAEEVPALIKQYNDAYASGQNFVNLTLVSDLGK
;
A
#
# COMPACT_ATOMS: atom_id res chain seq x y z
N MET A 1 -3.92 -82.35 47.12
CA MET A 1 -2.89 -82.70 46.11
C MET A 1 -2.82 -81.60 45.05
N LEU A 2 -1.64 -81.20 44.72
CA LEU A 2 -1.14 -80.43 43.56
C LEU A 2 -1.43 -78.92 43.47
N ARG A 3 -0.42 -78.25 43.88
CA ARG A 3 0.10 -76.92 43.52
C ARG A 3 0.09 -76.67 42.02
N ARG A 4 -0.32 -75.47 41.60
CA ARG A 4 0.24 -74.82 40.42
C ARG A 4 0.29 -73.32 40.67
N ILE A 5 1.51 -72.84 40.74
CA ILE A 5 1.95 -71.46 40.74
C ILE A 5 1.87 -70.96 39.30
N VAL A 6 1.23 -69.82 39.04
CA VAL A 6 1.36 -69.11 37.80
C VAL A 6 1.87 -67.69 38.09
N PHE A 7 3.07 -67.46 37.61
CA PHE A 7 3.76 -66.17 37.60
C PHE A 7 3.01 -65.19 36.64
N GLY A 8 2.56 -64.09 37.21
CA GLY A 8 2.03 -62.99 36.41
C GLY A 8 3.13 -61.95 36.13
N PHE A 9 3.48 -61.83 34.87
CA PHE A 9 4.39 -60.80 34.36
C PHE A 9 3.66 -59.43 34.34
N VAL A 10 4.14 -58.45 35.12
CA VAL A 10 3.72 -57.05 35.03
C VAL A 10 4.61 -56.38 33.99
N VAL A 11 4.04 -56.11 32.82
CA VAL A 11 4.68 -55.26 31.80
C VAL A 11 4.25 -53.81 32.08
N GLY A 12 5.17 -53.04 32.62
CA GLY A 12 5.01 -51.59 32.75
C GLY A 12 5.21 -50.91 31.41
N ALA A 13 4.14 -50.38 30.87
CA ALA A 13 4.21 -49.52 29.69
C ALA A 13 4.60 -48.08 30.09
N LEU A 14 5.83 -47.67 29.83
CA LEU A 14 6.24 -46.27 29.87
C LEU A 14 5.60 -45.54 28.70
N SER A 15 4.59 -44.72 28.95
CA SER A 15 4.02 -43.79 27.96
C SER A 15 4.90 -42.54 27.93
N ALA A 16 5.77 -42.43 26.92
CA ALA A 16 6.50 -41.21 26.64
C ALA A 16 5.54 -40.22 25.93
N THR A 17 5.07 -39.21 26.66
CA THR A 17 4.34 -38.09 26.10
C THR A 17 5.32 -37.15 25.39
N THR A 18 5.40 -37.22 24.06
CA THR A 18 6.10 -36.24 23.26
C THR A 18 5.26 -34.94 23.23
N ALA A 19 5.71 -33.95 23.99
CA ALA A 19 5.17 -32.59 23.88
C ALA A 19 5.59 -31.99 22.51
N PHE A 20 4.65 -31.93 21.60
CA PHE A 20 4.83 -31.10 20.38
C PHE A 20 4.80 -29.64 20.82
N ALA A 21 5.95 -29.00 20.86
CA ALA A 21 6.03 -27.54 20.95
C ALA A 21 5.47 -26.98 19.67
N GLN A 22 4.24 -26.46 19.73
CA GLN A 22 3.59 -25.74 18.65
C GLN A 22 4.33 -24.41 18.50
N ALA A 23 5.19 -24.32 17.49
CA ALA A 23 5.84 -23.07 17.13
C ALA A 23 4.73 -22.07 16.77
N ALA A 24 4.64 -20.97 17.51
CA ALA A 24 3.77 -19.85 17.15
C ALA A 24 4.10 -19.42 15.71
N PRO A 25 3.08 -19.16 14.86
CA PRO A 25 3.34 -18.65 13.52
C PRO A 25 4.13 -17.35 13.65
N ALA A 26 5.33 -17.33 13.08
CA ALA A 26 6.11 -16.11 12.95
C ALA A 26 5.21 -15.07 12.27
N ALA A 27 4.98 -13.94 12.95
CA ALA A 27 4.28 -12.81 12.34
C ALA A 27 4.95 -12.52 11.00
N ALA A 28 4.21 -12.67 9.91
CA ALA A 28 4.70 -12.39 8.59
C ALA A 28 5.21 -10.93 8.61
N ALA A 29 6.50 -10.77 8.45
CA ALA A 29 7.10 -9.45 8.32
C ALA A 29 6.38 -8.76 7.17
N GLN A 30 5.64 -7.69 7.48
CA GLN A 30 4.96 -6.89 6.48
C GLN A 30 6.04 -6.37 5.53
N ALA A 31 6.04 -6.87 4.29
CA ALA A 31 6.97 -6.43 3.28
C ALA A 31 6.89 -4.90 3.20
N ALA A 32 8.03 -4.23 3.32
CA ALA A 32 8.10 -2.79 3.16
C ALA A 32 7.41 -2.40 1.83
N PRO A 33 6.59 -1.35 1.80
CA PRO A 33 5.88 -0.97 0.59
C PRO A 33 6.89 -0.76 -0.54
N THR A 34 6.72 -1.52 -1.63
CA THR A 34 7.57 -1.41 -2.82
C THR A 34 7.52 0.02 -3.33
N ALA A 35 8.68 0.63 -3.57
CA ALA A 35 8.77 1.98 -4.11
C ALA A 35 7.92 2.10 -5.39
N ARG A 36 7.10 3.15 -5.48
CA ARG A 36 6.25 3.44 -6.63
C ARG A 36 6.95 4.43 -7.55
N THR A 37 7.76 3.90 -8.45
CA THR A 37 8.53 4.69 -9.41
C THR A 37 7.97 4.54 -10.81
N PHE A 38 8.13 5.58 -11.65
CA PHE A 38 7.85 5.51 -13.07
C PHE A 38 9.14 5.20 -13.84
N ALA A 39 9.06 4.31 -14.81
CA ALA A 39 10.20 3.92 -15.65
C ALA A 39 10.37 4.83 -16.88
N SER A 40 9.32 5.52 -17.32
CA SER A 40 9.28 6.39 -18.49
C SER A 40 9.32 7.89 -18.14
N ASP A 41 9.32 8.76 -19.15
CA ASP A 41 9.45 10.22 -18.94
C ASP A 41 8.16 10.86 -18.41
N GLY A 42 7.02 10.25 -18.69
CA GLY A 42 5.73 10.58 -18.13
C GLY A 42 5.16 9.44 -17.31
N GLY A 43 4.20 9.75 -16.46
CA GLY A 43 3.47 8.78 -15.64
C GLY A 43 2.02 9.16 -15.46
N MET A 44 1.17 8.15 -15.33
CA MET A 44 -0.24 8.34 -15.02
C MET A 44 -0.68 7.34 -13.95
N VAL A 45 -1.56 7.77 -13.03
CA VAL A 45 -2.22 6.87 -12.09
C VAL A 45 -3.72 7.07 -12.18
N LEU A 46 -4.44 5.99 -12.46
CA LEU A 46 -5.89 5.97 -12.41
C LEU A 46 -6.34 5.53 -11.02
N ASN A 47 -7.15 6.35 -10.37
CA ASN A 47 -7.67 6.13 -9.02
C ASN A 47 -9.19 6.05 -9.09
N PHE A 48 -9.76 4.91 -8.72
CA PHE A 48 -11.20 4.67 -8.74
C PHE A 48 -11.76 4.83 -7.32
N ILE A 49 -12.47 5.93 -7.08
CA ILE A 49 -12.90 6.38 -5.76
C ILE A 49 -14.41 6.15 -5.59
N LYS A 50 -14.82 5.72 -4.40
CA LYS A 50 -16.24 5.60 -4.04
C LYS A 50 -16.92 6.97 -4.12
N PRO A 51 -18.13 7.09 -4.68
CA PRO A 51 -18.82 8.37 -4.82
C PRO A 51 -19.04 9.12 -3.51
N ASP A 52 -19.29 8.40 -2.42
CA ASP A 52 -19.48 8.93 -1.07
C ASP A 52 -18.19 9.28 -0.33
N LYS A 53 -17.02 8.96 -0.94
CA LYS A 53 -15.68 9.16 -0.37
C LYS A 53 -14.82 10.17 -1.12
N THR A 54 -15.39 10.89 -2.08
CA THR A 54 -14.63 11.89 -2.86
C THR A 54 -14.06 13.00 -2.00
N ALA A 55 -14.83 13.50 -1.02
CA ALA A 55 -14.35 14.54 -0.10
C ALA A 55 -13.18 14.05 0.78
N ASP A 56 -13.25 12.80 1.27
CA ASP A 56 -12.18 12.17 2.04
C ASP A 56 -10.91 12.05 1.20
N PHE A 57 -11.04 11.60 -0.04
CA PHE A 57 -9.93 11.47 -0.98
C PHE A 57 -9.29 12.84 -1.31
N GLU A 58 -10.11 13.84 -1.64
CA GLU A 58 -9.65 15.20 -1.95
C GLU A 58 -8.94 15.86 -0.76
N ALA A 59 -9.41 15.60 0.47
CA ALA A 59 -8.72 16.07 1.68
C ALA A 59 -7.32 15.47 1.82
N VAL A 60 -7.15 14.17 1.52
CA VAL A 60 -5.82 13.55 1.53
C VAL A 60 -4.96 14.05 0.38
N VAL A 61 -5.51 14.32 -0.80
CA VAL A 61 -4.79 14.94 -1.91
C VAL A 61 -4.28 16.34 -1.54
N ALA A 62 -5.06 17.12 -0.80
CA ALA A 62 -4.62 18.42 -0.28
C ALA A 62 -3.43 18.26 0.68
N LYS A 63 -3.48 17.28 1.61
CA LYS A 63 -2.36 16.94 2.49
C LYS A 63 -1.13 16.46 1.70
N LEU A 64 -1.31 15.67 0.66
CA LEU A 64 -0.22 15.24 -0.23
C LEU A 64 0.47 16.45 -0.89
N LYS A 65 -0.31 17.43 -1.38
CA LYS A 65 0.21 18.68 -1.92
C LYS A 65 1.05 19.43 -0.87
N ASP A 66 0.53 19.57 0.35
CA ASP A 66 1.22 20.25 1.44
C ASP A 66 2.55 19.55 1.78
N ALA A 67 2.53 18.21 1.87
CA ALA A 67 3.74 17.40 2.14
C ALA A 67 4.81 17.59 1.06
N LEU A 68 4.42 17.63 -0.21
CA LEU A 68 5.34 17.82 -1.32
C LEU A 68 5.92 19.25 -1.36
N GLN A 69 5.06 20.27 -1.26
CA GLN A 69 5.45 21.67 -1.40
C GLN A 69 6.29 22.17 -0.23
N ASN A 70 6.00 21.73 1.00
CA ASN A 70 6.71 22.14 2.21
C ASN A 70 7.89 21.22 2.55
N SER A 71 8.13 20.17 1.76
CA SER A 71 9.25 19.26 2.00
C SER A 71 10.61 19.99 1.96
N PRO A 72 11.54 19.70 2.87
CA PRO A 72 12.94 20.16 2.74
C PRO A 72 13.69 19.45 1.59
N ASN A 73 13.16 18.33 1.08
CA ASN A 73 13.75 17.56 0.00
C ASN A 73 13.43 18.19 -1.37
N ALA A 74 14.45 18.61 -2.10
CA ALA A 74 14.32 19.20 -3.44
C ALA A 74 13.55 18.29 -4.40
N THR A 75 13.81 16.98 -4.37
CA THR A 75 13.11 15.99 -5.21
C THR A 75 11.58 16.01 -4.99
N ARG A 76 11.11 16.23 -3.75
CA ARG A 76 9.67 16.35 -3.46
C ARG A 76 9.06 17.61 -4.08
N LYS A 77 9.81 18.72 -4.06
CA LYS A 77 9.37 19.97 -4.72
C LYS A 77 9.32 19.84 -6.24
N GLU A 78 10.29 19.14 -6.83
CA GLU A 78 10.28 18.81 -8.26
C GLU A 78 9.07 17.93 -8.63
N GLN A 79 8.77 16.90 -7.81
CA GLN A 79 7.57 16.10 -8.00
C GLN A 79 6.29 16.97 -7.93
N ALA A 80 6.21 17.90 -6.96
CA ALA A 80 5.07 18.81 -6.86
C ALA A 80 4.87 19.66 -8.11
N ALA A 81 5.95 20.08 -8.77
CA ALA A 81 5.90 20.94 -9.96
C ALA A 81 5.33 20.23 -11.19
N SER A 82 5.52 18.91 -11.29
CA SER A 82 5.10 18.10 -12.45
C SER A 82 3.88 17.22 -12.21
N TRP A 83 3.38 17.14 -10.97
CA TRP A 83 2.28 16.25 -10.61
C TRP A 83 0.95 17.00 -10.56
N ARG A 84 0.02 16.62 -11.41
CA ARG A 84 -1.33 17.19 -11.52
C ARG A 84 -2.38 16.13 -11.20
N VAL A 85 -3.46 16.54 -10.57
CA VAL A 85 -4.60 15.70 -10.22
C VAL A 85 -5.84 16.23 -10.93
N PHE A 86 -6.49 15.36 -11.68
CA PHE A 86 -7.74 15.65 -12.38
C PHE A 86 -8.85 14.77 -11.82
N LYS A 87 -10.04 15.32 -11.71
CA LYS A 87 -11.27 14.57 -11.46
C LYS A 87 -12.02 14.45 -12.78
N SER A 88 -12.39 13.24 -13.18
CA SER A 88 -13.21 13.02 -14.37
C SER A 88 -14.62 13.53 -14.12
N SER A 89 -15.19 14.19 -15.12
CA SER A 89 -16.62 14.52 -15.18
C SER A 89 -17.46 13.33 -15.60
N ASP A 90 -16.82 12.33 -16.24
CA ASP A 90 -17.48 11.12 -16.70
C ASP A 90 -17.44 10.05 -15.61
N PRO A 91 -18.50 9.24 -15.46
CA PRO A 91 -18.51 8.16 -14.47
C PRO A 91 -17.47 7.09 -14.83
N GLY A 92 -16.75 6.62 -13.84
CA GLY A 92 -15.85 5.47 -13.97
C GLY A 92 -16.58 4.13 -13.93
N PRO A 93 -15.85 3.03 -14.06
CA PRO A 93 -16.39 1.68 -13.96
C PRO A 93 -17.17 1.47 -12.66
N ALA A 94 -18.30 0.77 -12.75
CA ALA A 94 -19.20 0.47 -11.62
C ALA A 94 -19.67 1.69 -10.81
N GLY A 95 -19.74 2.88 -11.45
CA GLY A 95 -20.16 4.12 -10.81
C GLY A 95 -19.10 4.77 -9.93
N ALA A 96 -17.85 4.30 -9.96
CA ALA A 96 -16.75 4.96 -9.27
C ALA A 96 -16.46 6.35 -9.89
N VAL A 97 -15.96 7.27 -9.08
CA VAL A 97 -15.42 8.53 -9.56
C VAL A 97 -13.94 8.34 -9.90
N LEU A 98 -13.57 8.69 -11.13
CA LEU A 98 -12.18 8.55 -11.59
C LEU A 98 -11.39 9.81 -11.26
N TYR A 99 -10.28 9.64 -10.55
CA TYR A 99 -9.23 10.67 -10.43
C TYR A 99 -7.99 10.20 -11.18
N VAL A 100 -7.44 11.10 -11.98
CA VAL A 100 -6.26 10.86 -12.81
C VAL A 100 -5.12 11.70 -12.29
N TYR A 101 -4.05 11.04 -11.87
CA TYR A 101 -2.77 11.70 -11.61
C TYR A 101 -1.96 11.70 -12.88
N ILE A 102 -1.47 12.87 -13.29
CA ILE A 102 -0.54 13.03 -14.41
C ILE A 102 0.76 13.56 -13.84
N VAL A 103 1.84 12.90 -14.17
CA VAL A 103 3.20 13.28 -13.81
C VAL A 103 3.99 13.49 -15.10
N ASP A 104 4.29 14.74 -15.41
CA ASP A 104 5.02 15.11 -16.62
C ASP A 104 5.79 16.43 -16.42
N PRO A 105 7.14 16.38 -16.48
CA PRO A 105 8.00 15.19 -16.55
C PRO A 105 8.07 14.38 -15.24
N VAL A 106 8.42 13.11 -15.35
CA VAL A 106 8.73 12.26 -14.17
C VAL A 106 10.10 12.61 -13.61
N VAL A 107 10.20 12.77 -12.30
CA VAL A 107 11.50 12.82 -11.58
C VAL A 107 12.03 11.40 -11.46
N LYS A 108 13.07 11.07 -12.22
CA LYS A 108 13.62 9.70 -12.33
C LYS A 108 14.08 9.17 -10.97
N GLY A 109 13.70 7.94 -10.68
CA GLY A 109 14.05 7.26 -9.43
C GLY A 109 13.30 7.76 -8.19
N ALA A 110 12.48 8.82 -8.32
CA ALA A 110 11.68 9.30 -7.21
C ALA A 110 10.50 8.36 -6.92
N ASP A 111 10.20 8.20 -5.64
CA ASP A 111 9.06 7.40 -5.18
C ASP A 111 7.80 8.27 -5.10
N TYR A 112 6.77 7.88 -5.84
CA TYR A 112 5.45 8.52 -5.90
C TYR A 112 4.40 7.85 -4.99
N GLY A 113 4.86 7.05 -4.03
CA GLY A 113 3.99 6.41 -3.04
C GLY A 113 3.37 7.43 -2.07
N VAL A 114 2.06 7.63 -2.15
CA VAL A 114 1.33 8.62 -1.32
C VAL A 114 1.58 8.38 0.17
N ALA A 115 1.51 7.13 0.65
CA ALA A 115 1.75 6.81 2.06
C ALA A 115 3.15 7.21 2.53
N LYS A 116 4.17 7.03 1.68
CA LYS A 116 5.54 7.42 1.98
C LYS A 116 5.69 8.94 2.07
N ILE A 117 5.12 9.65 1.10
CA ILE A 117 5.19 11.13 1.06
C ILE A 117 4.48 11.73 2.27
N LEU A 118 3.30 11.20 2.64
CA LEU A 118 2.59 11.63 3.85
C LEU A 118 3.42 11.35 5.11
N GLY A 119 4.08 10.18 5.18
CA GLY A 119 4.97 9.83 6.30
C GLY A 119 6.21 10.71 6.44
N GLU A 120 6.66 11.32 5.33
CA GLU A 120 7.77 12.28 5.34
C GLU A 120 7.32 13.71 5.70
N GLY A 121 6.04 14.04 5.44
CA GLY A 121 5.51 15.41 5.56
C GLY A 121 4.70 15.70 6.83
N PHE A 122 4.28 14.66 7.57
CA PHE A 122 3.42 14.81 8.74
C PHE A 122 3.95 14.05 9.97
N PRO A 123 3.55 14.46 11.19
CA PRO A 123 3.88 13.75 12.42
C PRO A 123 3.42 12.29 12.39
N ALA A 124 4.23 11.39 12.98
CA ALA A 124 4.00 9.95 12.92
C ALA A 124 2.63 9.52 13.47
N GLU A 125 2.07 10.27 14.41
CA GLU A 125 0.74 10.05 14.99
C GLU A 125 -0.42 10.38 14.05
N GLU A 126 -0.24 11.29 13.08
CA GLU A 126 -1.27 11.69 12.12
C GLU A 126 -1.32 10.75 10.90
N VAL A 127 -0.16 10.22 10.51
CA VAL A 127 0.01 9.45 9.27
C VAL A 127 -0.92 8.23 9.17
N PRO A 128 -1.12 7.40 10.22
CA PRO A 128 -2.01 6.24 10.13
C PRO A 128 -3.46 6.60 9.78
N ALA A 129 -3.96 7.72 10.31
CA ALA A 129 -5.33 8.19 10.02
C ALA A 129 -5.45 8.66 8.56
N LEU A 130 -4.46 9.40 8.05
CA LEU A 130 -4.42 9.86 6.66
C LEU A 130 -4.35 8.67 5.68
N ILE A 131 -3.49 7.67 5.97
CA ILE A 131 -3.37 6.48 5.13
C ILE A 131 -4.68 5.67 5.14
N LYS A 132 -5.30 5.53 6.31
CA LYS A 132 -6.59 4.85 6.41
C LYS A 132 -7.67 5.56 5.59
N GLN A 133 -7.79 6.89 5.74
CA GLN A 133 -8.75 7.70 4.98
C GLN A 133 -8.52 7.57 3.48
N TYR A 134 -7.26 7.60 3.02
CA TYR A 134 -6.88 7.40 1.64
C TYR A 134 -7.30 6.03 1.12
N ASN A 135 -6.97 4.96 1.84
CA ASN A 135 -7.28 3.58 1.43
C ASN A 135 -8.78 3.28 1.45
N ASP A 136 -9.51 3.79 2.45
CA ASP A 136 -10.96 3.60 2.59
C ASP A 136 -11.75 4.28 1.45
N ALA A 137 -11.17 5.29 0.82
CA ALA A 137 -11.81 6.01 -0.28
C ALA A 137 -11.87 5.19 -1.58
N TYR A 138 -11.02 4.19 -1.76
CA TYR A 138 -10.97 3.42 -3.01
C TYR A 138 -12.14 2.46 -3.16
N ALA A 139 -12.78 2.50 -4.32
CA ALA A 139 -13.75 1.49 -4.77
C ALA A 139 -13.04 0.25 -5.32
N SER A 140 -11.89 0.47 -5.98
CA SER A 140 -10.99 -0.57 -6.47
C SER A 140 -9.53 -0.07 -6.37
N GLY A 141 -8.57 -0.86 -6.82
CA GLY A 141 -7.15 -0.49 -6.75
C GLY A 141 -6.76 0.68 -7.65
N GLN A 142 -5.46 0.96 -7.67
CA GLN A 142 -4.84 1.95 -8.54
C GLN A 142 -4.20 1.28 -9.76
N ASN A 143 -4.26 1.94 -10.91
CA ASN A 143 -3.52 1.53 -12.10
C ASN A 143 -2.41 2.53 -12.38
N PHE A 144 -1.16 2.06 -12.32
CA PHE A 144 0.04 2.81 -12.69
C PHE A 144 0.38 2.57 -14.14
N VAL A 145 0.56 3.64 -14.91
CA VAL A 145 0.86 3.60 -16.35
C VAL A 145 2.11 4.43 -16.61
N ASN A 146 3.10 3.83 -17.23
CA ASN A 146 4.28 4.53 -17.75
C ASN A 146 3.95 5.12 -19.12
N LEU A 147 4.29 6.39 -19.32
CA LEU A 147 4.00 7.12 -20.56
C LEU A 147 5.30 7.53 -21.24
N THR A 148 5.45 7.15 -22.51
CA THR A 148 6.56 7.61 -23.36
C THR A 148 6.02 8.63 -24.36
N LEU A 149 6.66 9.78 -24.45
CA LEU A 149 6.29 10.80 -25.41
C LEU A 149 6.57 10.29 -26.84
N VAL A 150 5.53 10.23 -27.65
CA VAL A 150 5.63 9.85 -29.08
C VAL A 150 5.73 11.09 -29.94
N SER A 151 4.98 12.14 -29.62
CA SER A 151 4.97 13.40 -30.38
C SER A 151 4.46 14.53 -29.49
N ASP A 152 5.07 15.69 -29.61
CA ASP A 152 4.57 16.95 -29.07
C ASP A 152 3.99 17.77 -30.23
N LEU A 153 2.66 17.82 -30.32
CA LEU A 153 1.95 18.50 -31.41
C LEU A 153 2.01 20.01 -31.31
N GLY A 154 2.54 20.56 -30.21
CA GLY A 154 2.72 22.00 -30.02
C GLY A 154 4.10 22.52 -30.40
N LYS A 155 4.99 21.63 -30.85
CA LYS A 155 6.37 21.96 -31.27
C LYS A 155 6.67 21.46 -32.67
#